data_34d146f0a95e3365785cd329ab35c023
#
_entry.id   34d146f0a95e3365785cd329ab35c023
#
_cell.length_a   1.000
_cell.length_b   1.000
_cell.length_c   1.000
_cell.angle_alpha   90.00
_cell.angle_beta   90.00
_cell.angle_gamma   90.00
#
_symmetry.space_group_name_H-M   'P 1'
#
loop_
_entity.id
_entity.type
_entity.pdbx_description
1 polymer ?
#
loop_
_entity_poly.entity_id
_entity_poly.type
_entity_poly.pdbx_seq_one_letter_code
_entity_poly.pdbx_strand_id
1 'polypeptide(L)'
;GYMFMGISYGNKEEWQKADDYYDKVIARFEEDGDRQSVLLIDTYTSKAFALSHLERYEEAHQLCEKAKEINPNEGLIYLTEGKLYLAEELEDEAALSFEKAIEINSNIEMWYMIASAYSESDYLIEAKEYFEKAYQMNPKYEDVTEKLSVLCLMHGEIDNFFKYNKECEHPLEEDMILDLLNSPEHREEDERTLKEVWERMKKENKKKTKGKK
;
A
#
# COMPACT_ATOMS: atom_id res chain seq x y z
N GLY A 1 -5.19 -5.24 -25.11
CA GLY A 1 -6.56 -5.75 -25.07
C GLY A 1 -7.38 -5.11 -23.94
N TYR A 2 -8.57 -5.60 -23.70
CA TYR A 2 -9.52 -5.02 -22.72
C TYR A 2 -8.97 -5.00 -21.30
N MET A 3 -8.22 -6.03 -20.85
CA MET A 3 -7.57 -6.06 -19.54
C MET A 3 -6.67 -4.83 -19.32
N PHE A 4 -5.82 -4.52 -20.31
CA PHE A 4 -4.96 -3.34 -20.24
C PHE A 4 -5.75 -2.02 -20.17
N MET A 5 -6.89 -1.95 -20.87
CA MET A 5 -7.77 -0.77 -20.78
C MET A 5 -8.41 -0.65 -19.40
N GLY A 6 -8.87 -1.76 -18.81
CA GLY A 6 -9.40 -1.78 -17.45
C GLY A 6 -8.38 -1.25 -16.43
N ILE A 7 -7.16 -1.78 -16.45
CA ILE A 7 -6.06 -1.31 -15.60
C ILE A 7 -5.76 0.18 -15.84
N SER A 8 -5.70 0.62 -17.11
CA SER A 8 -5.42 2.02 -17.45
C SER A 8 -6.49 2.98 -16.94
N TYR A 9 -7.76 2.57 -16.94
CA TYR A 9 -8.83 3.38 -16.37
C TYR A 9 -8.82 3.35 -14.84
N GLY A 10 -8.52 2.21 -14.21
CA GLY A 10 -8.28 2.10 -12.78
C GLY A 10 -7.20 3.06 -12.30
N ASN A 11 -6.05 3.10 -12.98
CA ASN A 11 -4.95 4.02 -12.66
C ASN A 11 -5.30 5.51 -12.84
N LYS A 12 -6.41 5.82 -13.49
CA LYS A 12 -6.97 7.18 -13.61
C LYS A 12 -8.15 7.41 -12.69
N GLU A 13 -8.45 6.46 -11.81
CA GLU A 13 -9.61 6.48 -10.90
C GLU A 13 -10.96 6.54 -11.63
N GLU A 14 -10.99 6.16 -12.92
CA GLU A 14 -12.21 6.07 -13.72
C GLU A 14 -12.87 4.69 -13.51
N TRP A 15 -13.25 4.38 -12.26
CA TRP A 15 -13.62 3.04 -11.79
C TRP A 15 -14.76 2.39 -12.57
N GLN A 16 -15.81 3.16 -12.96
CA GLN A 16 -16.89 2.61 -13.76
C GLN A 16 -16.42 2.15 -15.15
N LYS A 17 -15.49 2.88 -15.77
CA LYS A 17 -14.92 2.44 -17.06
C LYS A 17 -14.01 1.23 -16.87
N ALA A 18 -13.27 1.17 -15.78
CA ALA A 18 -12.47 -0.01 -15.46
C ALA A 18 -13.36 -1.25 -15.33
N ASP A 19 -14.45 -1.15 -14.57
CA ASP A 19 -15.50 -2.18 -14.42
C ASP A 19 -16.05 -2.65 -15.77
N ASP A 20 -16.48 -1.72 -16.64
CA ASP A 20 -17.00 -2.01 -17.98
C ASP A 20 -15.99 -2.75 -18.88
N TYR A 21 -14.69 -2.49 -18.73
CA TYR A 21 -13.65 -3.17 -19.50
C TYR A 21 -13.35 -4.56 -18.94
N TYR A 22 -13.37 -4.76 -17.61
CA TYR A 22 -13.22 -6.07 -17.00
C TYR A 22 -14.39 -6.99 -17.39
N ASP A 23 -15.62 -6.47 -17.48
CA ASP A 23 -16.77 -7.24 -17.99
C ASP A 23 -16.53 -7.76 -19.41
N LYS A 24 -15.93 -6.98 -20.29
CA LYS A 24 -15.58 -7.42 -21.65
C LYS A 24 -14.52 -8.52 -21.64
N VAL A 25 -13.60 -8.51 -20.66
CA VAL A 25 -12.63 -9.60 -20.50
C VAL A 25 -13.33 -10.87 -20.04
N ILE A 26 -14.17 -10.77 -19.01
CA ILE A 26 -14.91 -11.91 -18.46
C ILE A 26 -15.80 -12.54 -19.54
N ALA A 27 -16.59 -11.73 -20.26
CA ALA A 27 -17.45 -12.20 -21.35
C ALA A 27 -16.66 -12.97 -22.42
N ARG A 28 -15.44 -12.54 -22.74
CA ARG A 28 -14.58 -13.23 -23.68
C ARG A 28 -14.16 -14.62 -23.21
N PHE A 29 -13.79 -14.75 -21.92
CA PHE A 29 -13.46 -16.05 -21.32
C PHE A 29 -14.67 -16.98 -21.29
N GLU A 30 -15.87 -16.44 -21.05
CA GLU A 30 -17.12 -17.22 -21.09
C GLU A 30 -17.43 -17.73 -22.51
N GLU A 31 -17.26 -16.88 -23.53
CA GLU A 31 -17.43 -17.25 -24.94
C GLU A 31 -16.43 -18.32 -25.38
N ASP A 32 -15.16 -18.18 -24.99
CA ASP A 32 -14.09 -19.11 -25.34
C ASP A 32 -14.16 -20.42 -24.51
N GLY A 33 -14.99 -20.46 -23.44
CA GLY A 33 -15.15 -21.61 -22.53
C GLY A 33 -13.97 -21.83 -21.60
N ASP A 34 -13.03 -20.90 -21.53
CA ASP A 34 -11.83 -20.96 -20.67
C ASP A 34 -12.13 -20.39 -19.29
N ARG A 35 -12.67 -21.24 -18.41
CA ARG A 35 -13.05 -20.87 -17.04
C ARG A 35 -11.96 -21.13 -16.00
N GLN A 36 -10.79 -21.63 -16.42
CA GLN A 36 -9.68 -22.00 -15.52
C GLN A 36 -8.42 -21.17 -15.75
N SER A 37 -8.54 -20.08 -16.49
CA SER A 37 -7.41 -19.21 -16.80
C SER A 37 -6.96 -18.40 -15.60
N VAL A 38 -5.64 -18.35 -15.36
CA VAL A 38 -5.04 -17.46 -14.37
C VAL A 38 -5.40 -16.00 -14.66
N LEU A 39 -5.46 -15.61 -15.95
CA LEU A 39 -5.86 -14.26 -16.34
C LEU A 39 -7.31 -13.92 -15.93
N LEU A 40 -8.18 -14.92 -15.78
CA LEU A 40 -9.52 -14.71 -15.28
C LEU A 40 -9.51 -14.41 -13.78
N ILE A 41 -8.61 -15.03 -13.00
CA ILE A 41 -8.40 -14.69 -11.60
C ILE A 41 -7.95 -13.23 -11.47
N ASP A 42 -6.93 -12.83 -12.25
CA ASP A 42 -6.43 -11.45 -12.25
C ASP A 42 -7.53 -10.45 -12.66
N THR A 43 -8.42 -10.86 -13.56
CA THR A 43 -9.56 -10.02 -13.98
C THR A 43 -10.57 -9.88 -12.86
N TYR A 44 -10.92 -10.97 -12.17
CA TYR A 44 -11.86 -10.94 -11.05
C TYR A 44 -11.32 -10.08 -9.89
N THR A 45 -10.06 -10.24 -9.50
CA THR A 45 -9.45 -9.46 -8.42
C THR A 45 -9.33 -7.98 -8.78
N SER A 46 -8.94 -7.66 -10.02
CA SER A 46 -8.87 -6.26 -10.49
C SER A 46 -10.25 -5.62 -10.58
N LYS A 47 -11.27 -6.37 -11.04
CA LYS A 47 -12.66 -5.89 -11.06
C LYS A 47 -13.20 -5.72 -9.65
N ALA A 48 -12.94 -6.66 -8.73
CA ALA A 48 -13.33 -6.55 -7.33
C ALA A 48 -12.77 -5.28 -6.68
N PHE A 49 -11.49 -4.98 -6.94
CA PHE A 49 -10.88 -3.74 -6.48
C PHE A 49 -11.54 -2.49 -7.09
N ALA A 50 -11.88 -2.49 -8.37
CA ALA A 50 -12.61 -1.36 -8.98
C ALA A 50 -14.02 -1.19 -8.38
N LEU A 51 -14.72 -2.30 -8.08
CA LEU A 51 -16.03 -2.29 -7.45
C LEU A 51 -15.99 -1.76 -6.01
N SER A 52 -14.91 -2.00 -5.26
CA SER A 52 -14.77 -1.43 -3.90
C SER A 52 -14.76 0.10 -3.94
N HIS A 53 -14.10 0.71 -4.90
CA HIS A 53 -14.13 2.16 -5.10
C HIS A 53 -15.49 2.70 -5.59
N LEU A 54 -16.37 1.82 -6.04
CA LEU A 54 -17.77 2.12 -6.39
C LEU A 54 -18.74 1.76 -5.24
N GLU A 55 -18.21 1.38 -4.07
CA GLU A 55 -18.97 0.92 -2.90
C GLU A 55 -19.88 -0.30 -3.17
N ARG A 56 -19.56 -1.09 -4.22
CA ARG A 56 -20.28 -2.31 -4.62
C ARG A 56 -19.64 -3.54 -4.00
N TYR A 57 -19.54 -3.57 -2.67
CA TYR A 57 -18.77 -4.56 -1.91
C TYR A 57 -19.29 -5.99 -2.07
N GLU A 58 -20.61 -6.19 -2.03
CA GLU A 58 -21.23 -7.51 -2.23
C GLU A 58 -20.80 -8.16 -3.55
N GLU A 59 -20.81 -7.39 -4.64
CA GLU A 59 -20.39 -7.87 -5.96
C GLU A 59 -18.88 -8.13 -6.02
N ALA A 60 -18.09 -7.31 -5.32
CA ALA A 60 -16.65 -7.50 -5.22
C ALA A 60 -16.30 -8.81 -4.50
N HIS A 61 -16.94 -9.10 -3.37
CA HIS A 61 -16.76 -10.37 -2.65
C HIS A 61 -17.17 -11.58 -3.50
N GLN A 62 -18.29 -11.50 -4.24
CA GLN A 62 -18.70 -12.58 -5.15
C GLN A 62 -17.64 -12.86 -6.24
N LEU A 63 -16.88 -11.85 -6.70
CA LEU A 63 -15.79 -12.06 -7.64
C LEU A 63 -14.59 -12.74 -6.98
N CYS A 64 -14.27 -12.41 -5.74
CA CYS A 64 -13.24 -13.12 -4.99
C CYS A 64 -13.61 -14.61 -4.79
N GLU A 65 -14.87 -14.92 -4.50
CA GLU A 65 -15.34 -16.31 -4.42
C GLU A 65 -15.19 -17.05 -5.76
N LYS A 66 -15.57 -16.42 -6.87
CA LYS A 66 -15.35 -17.00 -8.22
C LYS A 66 -13.86 -17.23 -8.52
N ALA A 67 -12.99 -16.33 -8.09
CA ALA A 67 -11.55 -16.51 -8.23
C ALA A 67 -11.04 -17.70 -7.40
N LYS A 68 -11.55 -17.89 -6.16
CA LYS A 68 -11.24 -19.04 -5.30
C LYS A 68 -11.73 -20.38 -5.89
N GLU A 69 -12.86 -20.39 -6.61
CA GLU A 69 -13.32 -21.59 -7.31
C GLU A 69 -12.33 -22.06 -8.38
N ILE A 70 -11.56 -21.11 -8.98
CA ILE A 70 -10.54 -21.43 -9.97
C ILE A 70 -9.25 -21.91 -9.28
N ASN A 71 -8.74 -21.11 -8.34
CA ASN A 71 -7.54 -21.44 -7.58
C ASN A 71 -7.60 -20.89 -6.14
N PRO A 72 -7.96 -21.72 -5.14
CA PRO A 72 -8.02 -21.28 -3.74
C PRO A 72 -6.64 -21.01 -3.12
N ASN A 73 -5.55 -21.34 -3.80
CA ASN A 73 -4.18 -21.12 -3.35
C ASN A 73 -3.50 -19.96 -4.09
N GLU A 74 -4.25 -18.94 -4.47
CA GLU A 74 -3.73 -17.71 -5.07
C GLU A 74 -3.74 -16.58 -4.05
N GLY A 75 -2.56 -16.14 -3.59
CA GLY A 75 -2.42 -15.14 -2.53
C GLY A 75 -3.03 -13.78 -2.86
N LEU A 76 -3.04 -13.40 -4.14
CA LEU A 76 -3.63 -12.13 -4.60
C LEU A 76 -5.15 -12.05 -4.37
N ILE A 77 -5.84 -13.19 -4.34
CA ILE A 77 -7.28 -13.20 -4.02
C ILE A 77 -7.50 -12.72 -2.59
N TYR A 78 -6.75 -13.28 -1.65
CA TYR A 78 -6.85 -12.93 -0.23
C TYR A 78 -6.31 -11.52 0.07
N LEU A 79 -5.29 -11.06 -0.66
CA LEU A 79 -4.87 -9.66 -0.62
C LEU A 79 -6.02 -8.73 -1.05
N THR A 80 -6.73 -9.08 -2.12
CA THR A 80 -7.87 -8.30 -2.60
C THR A 80 -9.01 -8.30 -1.59
N GLU A 81 -9.35 -9.45 -1.00
CA GLU A 81 -10.34 -9.52 0.07
C GLU A 81 -9.97 -8.67 1.28
N GLY A 82 -8.72 -8.73 1.73
CA GLY A 82 -8.25 -7.86 2.81
C GLY A 82 -8.44 -6.38 2.50
N LYS A 83 -8.14 -5.96 1.26
CA LYS A 83 -8.40 -4.58 0.82
C LYS A 83 -9.90 -4.24 0.81
N LEU A 84 -10.78 -5.17 0.41
CA LEU A 84 -12.22 -4.98 0.47
C LEU A 84 -12.69 -4.78 1.91
N TYR A 85 -12.26 -5.65 2.82
CA TYR A 85 -12.61 -5.54 4.23
C TYR A 85 -12.11 -4.24 4.88
N LEU A 86 -10.90 -3.75 4.50
CA LEU A 86 -10.46 -2.42 4.96
C LEU A 86 -11.35 -1.30 4.43
N ALA A 87 -11.83 -1.39 3.18
CA ALA A 87 -12.74 -0.41 2.61
C ALA A 87 -14.13 -0.43 3.28
N GLU A 88 -14.50 -1.56 3.90
CA GLU A 88 -15.73 -1.76 4.70
C GLU A 88 -15.50 -1.46 6.19
N GLU A 89 -14.29 -1.05 6.60
CA GLU A 89 -13.89 -0.82 8.00
C GLU A 89 -13.96 -2.09 8.89
N LEU A 90 -13.78 -3.27 8.27
CA LEU A 90 -13.80 -4.58 8.91
C LEU A 90 -12.35 -5.07 9.14
N GLU A 91 -11.69 -4.50 10.15
CA GLU A 91 -10.26 -4.71 10.41
C GLU A 91 -9.89 -6.16 10.70
N ASP A 92 -10.68 -6.85 11.53
CA ASP A 92 -10.41 -8.23 11.93
C ASP A 92 -10.47 -9.18 10.72
N GLU A 93 -11.45 -9.00 9.85
CA GLU A 93 -11.61 -9.77 8.61
C GLU A 93 -10.49 -9.47 7.61
N ALA A 94 -10.08 -8.20 7.53
CA ALA A 94 -8.94 -7.79 6.70
C ALA A 94 -7.65 -8.47 7.16
N ALA A 95 -7.37 -8.46 8.46
CA ALA A 95 -6.19 -9.10 9.04
C ALA A 95 -6.15 -10.60 8.74
N LEU A 96 -7.26 -11.32 8.93
CA LEU A 96 -7.37 -12.75 8.61
C LEU A 96 -7.11 -13.04 7.13
N SER A 97 -7.61 -12.18 6.23
CA SER A 97 -7.39 -12.33 4.79
C SER A 97 -5.93 -12.08 4.43
N PHE A 98 -5.28 -11.06 5.01
CA PHE A 98 -3.86 -10.80 4.80
C PHE A 98 -2.96 -11.90 5.35
N GLU A 99 -3.28 -12.45 6.53
CA GLU A 99 -2.57 -13.63 7.07
C GLU A 99 -2.66 -14.80 6.09
N LYS A 100 -3.82 -15.03 5.51
CA LYS A 100 -4.00 -16.09 4.51
C LYS A 100 -3.20 -15.84 3.23
N ALA A 101 -3.14 -14.60 2.76
CA ALA A 101 -2.30 -14.22 1.62
C ALA A 101 -0.81 -14.54 1.87
N ILE A 102 -0.31 -14.23 3.08
CA ILE A 102 1.07 -14.49 3.51
C ILE A 102 1.33 -16.00 3.68
N GLU A 103 0.39 -16.77 4.24
CA GLU A 103 0.52 -18.22 4.33
C GLU A 103 0.75 -18.87 2.97
N ILE A 104 0.06 -18.36 1.93
CA ILE A 104 0.18 -18.87 0.56
C ILE A 104 1.46 -18.37 -0.09
N ASN A 105 1.78 -17.08 0.08
CA ASN A 105 2.89 -16.44 -0.61
C ASN A 105 3.62 -15.44 0.30
N SER A 106 4.57 -15.93 1.10
CA SER A 106 5.38 -15.12 2.03
C SER A 106 6.62 -14.54 1.33
N ASN A 107 6.41 -13.72 0.30
CA ASN A 107 7.50 -12.98 -0.35
C ASN A 107 7.44 -11.48 0.00
N ILE A 108 8.50 -10.77 -0.34
CA ILE A 108 8.62 -9.33 -0.05
C ILE A 108 7.52 -8.50 -0.70
N GLU A 109 7.11 -8.87 -1.90
CA GLU A 109 6.05 -8.18 -2.64
C GLU A 109 4.72 -8.25 -1.89
N MET A 110 4.36 -9.42 -1.34
CA MET A 110 3.14 -9.58 -0.54
C MET A 110 3.17 -8.72 0.72
N TRP A 111 4.28 -8.74 1.47
CA TRP A 111 4.44 -7.91 2.67
C TRP A 111 4.29 -6.42 2.34
N TYR A 112 4.93 -5.97 1.24
CA TYR A 112 4.87 -4.58 0.80
C TYR A 112 3.45 -4.19 0.34
N MET A 113 2.76 -5.06 -0.43
CA MET A 113 1.39 -4.77 -0.89
C MET A 113 0.39 -4.70 0.26
N ILE A 114 0.52 -5.55 1.28
CA ILE A 114 -0.32 -5.50 2.49
C ILE A 114 -0.04 -4.21 3.27
N ALA A 115 1.25 -3.87 3.46
CA ALA A 115 1.63 -2.62 4.11
C ALA A 115 1.06 -1.38 3.40
N SER A 116 1.10 -1.39 2.06
CA SER A 116 0.51 -0.32 1.25
C SER A 116 -1.01 -0.26 1.41
N ALA A 117 -1.70 -1.42 1.45
CA ALA A 117 -3.14 -1.46 1.66
C ALA A 117 -3.55 -0.85 3.01
N TYR A 118 -2.86 -1.19 4.08
CA TYR A 118 -3.08 -0.58 5.39
C TYR A 118 -2.77 0.93 5.39
N SER A 119 -1.69 1.34 4.74
CA SER A 119 -1.30 2.76 4.64
C SER A 119 -2.33 3.59 3.85
N GLU A 120 -2.86 3.05 2.76
CA GLU A 120 -3.90 3.68 1.93
C GLU A 120 -5.25 3.82 2.66
N SER A 121 -5.49 2.94 3.64
CA SER A 121 -6.69 2.94 4.47
C SER A 121 -6.51 3.63 5.83
N ASP A 122 -5.40 4.35 6.04
CA ASP A 122 -5.04 5.12 7.24
C ASP A 122 -4.75 4.26 8.51
N TYR A 123 -4.55 2.95 8.36
CA TYR A 123 -4.10 2.04 9.42
C TYR A 123 -2.56 2.07 9.52
N LEU A 124 -2.03 3.19 10.02
CA LEU A 124 -0.60 3.51 9.92
C LEU A 124 0.30 2.66 10.83
N ILE A 125 -0.25 2.12 11.93
CA ILE A 125 0.49 1.24 12.86
C ILE A 125 0.73 -0.11 12.18
N GLU A 126 -0.31 -0.71 11.64
CA GLU A 126 -0.27 -1.97 10.90
C GLU A 126 0.59 -1.83 9.64
N ALA A 127 0.40 -0.74 8.89
CA ALA A 127 1.23 -0.43 7.73
C ALA A 127 2.72 -0.46 8.06
N LYS A 128 3.12 0.19 9.16
CA LYS A 128 4.51 0.22 9.61
C LYS A 128 5.04 -1.17 9.93
N GLU A 129 4.28 -1.98 10.66
CA GLU A 129 4.68 -3.35 11.01
C GLU A 129 4.95 -4.21 9.76
N TYR A 130 4.09 -4.12 8.76
CA TYR A 130 4.25 -4.86 7.51
C TYR A 130 5.38 -4.30 6.64
N PHE A 131 5.58 -2.97 6.57
CA PHE A 131 6.75 -2.39 5.91
C PHE A 131 8.05 -2.79 6.60
N GLU A 132 8.10 -2.92 7.92
CA GLU A 132 9.28 -3.41 8.64
C GLU A 132 9.62 -4.86 8.27
N LYS A 133 8.62 -5.71 8.00
CA LYS A 133 8.86 -7.07 7.48
C LYS A 133 9.46 -7.04 6.08
N ALA A 134 8.93 -6.22 5.19
CA ALA A 134 9.50 -6.04 3.85
C ALA A 134 10.94 -5.47 3.92
N TYR A 135 11.19 -4.49 4.77
CA TYR A 135 12.52 -3.91 5.00
C TYR A 135 13.53 -4.95 5.51
N GLN A 136 13.14 -5.84 6.42
CA GLN A 136 14.01 -6.90 6.93
C GLN A 136 14.44 -7.87 5.82
N MET A 137 13.59 -8.09 4.80
CA MET A 137 13.91 -8.94 3.66
C MET A 137 14.83 -8.23 2.66
N ASN A 138 14.52 -6.98 2.32
CA ASN A 138 15.35 -6.14 1.45
C ASN A 138 15.09 -4.65 1.72
N PRO A 139 16.02 -3.93 2.36
CA PRO A 139 15.87 -2.50 2.64
C PRO A 139 15.75 -1.61 1.39
N LYS A 140 16.12 -2.14 0.22
CA LYS A 140 16.08 -1.40 -1.07
C LYS A 140 14.92 -1.83 -1.97
N TYR A 141 13.94 -2.51 -1.39
CA TYR A 141 12.76 -2.89 -2.17
C TYR A 141 11.81 -1.70 -2.27
N GLU A 142 11.51 -1.30 -3.52
CA GLU A 142 10.66 -0.13 -3.78
C GLU A 142 11.04 1.07 -2.89
N ASP A 143 10.08 1.81 -2.38
CA ASP A 143 10.25 2.96 -1.49
C ASP A 143 10.06 2.60 0.00
N VAL A 144 10.36 1.37 0.41
CA VAL A 144 10.09 0.87 1.77
C VAL A 144 10.75 1.71 2.86
N THR A 145 11.97 2.19 2.62
CA THR A 145 12.70 3.06 3.57
C THR A 145 12.07 4.44 3.69
N GLU A 146 11.61 5.01 2.59
CA GLU A 146 10.86 6.26 2.53
C GLU A 146 9.56 6.16 3.30
N LYS A 147 8.77 5.09 3.06
CA LYS A 147 7.52 4.82 3.79
C LYS A 147 7.76 4.70 5.30
N LEU A 148 8.76 3.91 5.71
CA LEU A 148 9.12 3.75 7.12
C LEU A 148 9.61 5.06 7.75
N SER A 149 10.39 5.85 7.02
CA SER A 149 10.85 7.16 7.49
C SER A 149 9.68 8.08 7.79
N VAL A 150 8.73 8.20 6.85
CA VAL A 150 7.53 9.03 7.02
C VAL A 150 6.65 8.52 8.17
N LEU A 151 6.37 7.21 8.23
CA LEU A 151 5.56 6.62 9.30
C LEU A 151 6.18 6.83 10.68
N CYS A 152 7.51 6.67 10.80
CA CYS A 152 8.21 6.96 12.06
C CYS A 152 8.12 8.43 12.46
N LEU A 153 8.18 9.35 11.49
CA LEU A 153 7.99 10.78 11.74
C LEU A 153 6.59 11.07 12.26
N MET A 154 5.57 10.50 11.62
CA MET A 154 4.16 10.66 12.02
C MET A 154 3.87 10.11 13.41
N HIS A 155 4.54 9.01 13.80
CA HIS A 155 4.39 8.39 15.13
C HIS A 155 5.32 8.98 16.21
N GLY A 156 6.12 10.00 15.89
CA GLY A 156 7.07 10.62 16.82
C GLY A 156 8.27 9.74 17.17
N GLU A 157 8.55 8.72 16.38
CA GLU A 157 9.66 7.78 16.56
C GLU A 157 10.97 8.34 15.98
N ILE A 158 11.49 9.39 16.60
CA ILE A 158 12.56 10.23 16.06
C ILE A 158 13.83 9.43 15.73
N ASP A 159 14.26 8.50 16.58
CA ASP A 159 15.47 7.72 16.31
C ASP A 159 15.29 6.75 15.13
N ASN A 160 14.11 6.13 15.00
CA ASN A 160 13.76 5.29 13.85
C ASN A 160 13.63 6.12 12.58
N PHE A 161 13.03 7.32 12.65
CA PHE A 161 13.02 8.26 11.54
C PHE A 161 14.44 8.52 11.02
N PHE A 162 15.40 8.90 11.90
CA PHE A 162 16.77 9.16 11.45
C PHE A 162 17.49 7.92 10.92
N LYS A 163 17.16 6.74 11.45
CA LYS A 163 17.67 5.47 10.93
C LYS A 163 17.24 5.26 9.48
N TYR A 164 15.92 5.26 9.21
CA TYR A 164 15.39 5.00 7.88
C TYR A 164 15.68 6.16 6.92
N ASN A 165 15.49 7.41 7.32
CA ASN A 165 15.75 8.58 6.48
C ASN A 165 17.17 8.66 5.93
N LYS A 166 18.15 8.14 6.66
CA LYS A 166 19.54 8.06 6.20
C LYS A 166 19.74 7.03 5.08
N GLU A 167 18.90 6.02 5.02
CA GLU A 167 18.96 4.93 4.05
C GLU A 167 18.09 5.19 2.82
N CYS A 168 17.22 6.22 2.83
CA CYS A 168 16.37 6.61 1.72
C CYS A 168 17.20 7.03 0.49
N GLU A 169 16.70 6.75 -0.68
CA GLU A 169 17.22 7.30 -1.93
C GLU A 169 16.96 8.81 -1.99
N HIS A 170 15.77 9.23 -1.53
CA HIS A 170 15.35 10.63 -1.43
C HIS A 170 15.02 10.99 0.02
N PRO A 171 16.04 11.24 0.87
CA PRO A 171 15.80 11.52 2.27
C PRO A 171 15.12 12.88 2.47
N LEU A 172 14.24 12.96 3.48
CA LEU A 172 13.73 14.25 3.93
C LEU A 172 14.86 15.12 4.45
N GLU A 173 14.96 16.34 3.93
CA GLU A 173 15.98 17.32 4.29
C GLU A 173 15.47 18.35 5.30
N GLU A 174 16.39 19.16 5.86
CA GLU A 174 16.09 20.16 6.91
C GLU A 174 15.04 21.19 6.48
N ASP A 175 15.09 21.65 5.24
CA ASP A 175 14.15 22.60 4.64
C ASP A 175 12.76 21.99 4.46
N MET A 176 12.66 20.73 4.05
CA MET A 176 11.38 20.01 3.94
C MET A 176 10.69 19.86 5.30
N ILE A 177 11.45 19.55 6.37
CA ILE A 177 10.89 19.50 7.73
C ILE A 177 10.47 20.89 8.20
N LEU A 178 11.20 21.95 7.82
CA LEU A 178 10.82 23.32 8.13
C LEU A 178 9.55 23.75 7.41
N ASP A 179 9.37 23.32 6.16
CA ASP A 179 8.16 23.57 5.39
C ASP A 179 6.96 22.86 6.01
N LEU A 180 7.13 21.63 6.48
CA LEU A 180 6.09 20.91 7.24
C LEU A 180 5.72 21.65 8.53
N LEU A 181 6.72 22.16 9.29
CA LEU A 181 6.48 22.94 10.50
C LEU A 181 5.70 24.24 10.25
N ASN A 182 5.88 24.84 9.09
CA ASN A 182 5.21 26.10 8.71
C ASN A 182 3.87 25.87 7.99
N SER A 183 3.51 24.61 7.69
CA SER A 183 2.24 24.27 7.06
C SER A 183 1.09 24.49 8.05
N PRO A 184 -0.01 25.15 7.63
CA PRO A 184 -1.21 25.29 8.46
C PRO A 184 -1.97 23.98 8.66
N GLU A 185 -1.59 22.92 7.95
CA GLU A 185 -2.27 21.61 7.95
C GLU A 185 -1.73 20.66 9.01
N HIS A 186 -0.56 20.97 9.63
CA HIS A 186 -0.04 20.10 10.68
C HIS A 186 -0.85 20.23 11.98
N ARG A 187 -0.98 19.12 12.71
CA ARG A 187 -1.64 19.09 14.04
C ARG A 187 -0.68 19.59 15.10
N GLU A 188 -1.20 20.18 16.18
CA GLU A 188 -0.36 20.63 17.33
C GLU A 188 0.50 19.50 17.91
N GLU A 189 0.03 18.25 17.84
CA GLU A 189 0.74 17.06 18.30
C GLU A 189 2.01 16.81 17.46
N ASP A 190 1.97 17.10 16.18
CA ASP A 190 3.08 16.88 15.25
C ASP A 190 4.17 17.95 15.42
N GLU A 191 3.80 19.14 15.90
CA GLU A 191 4.70 20.30 16.03
C GLU A 191 5.92 20.00 16.90
N ARG A 192 5.73 19.29 18.00
CA ARG A 192 6.82 18.93 18.92
C ARG A 192 7.83 18.00 18.24
N THR A 193 7.34 16.97 17.57
CA THR A 193 8.16 15.99 16.85
C THR A 193 8.93 16.65 15.72
N LEU A 194 8.25 17.42 14.89
CA LEU A 194 8.87 18.14 13.77
C LEU A 194 9.92 19.14 14.24
N LYS A 195 9.69 19.88 15.33
CA LYS A 195 10.69 20.79 15.94
C LYS A 195 11.94 20.05 16.40
N GLU A 196 11.76 18.92 17.09
CA GLU A 196 12.88 18.13 17.59
C GLU A 196 13.71 17.54 16.44
N VAL A 197 13.06 17.02 15.41
CA VAL A 197 13.70 16.52 14.20
C VAL A 197 14.48 17.64 13.50
N TRP A 198 13.86 18.78 13.25
CA TRP A 198 14.49 19.92 12.61
C TRP A 198 15.72 20.42 13.38
N GLU A 199 15.62 20.59 14.70
CA GLU A 199 16.77 21.01 15.53
C GLU A 199 17.92 20.01 15.49
N ARG A 200 17.62 18.72 15.47
CA ARG A 200 18.62 17.65 15.36
C ARG A 200 19.31 17.68 14.00
N MET A 201 18.56 17.77 12.90
CA MET A 201 19.10 17.91 11.54
C MET A 201 20.02 19.13 11.41
N LYS A 202 19.57 20.28 11.92
CA LYS A 202 20.36 21.53 11.94
C LYS A 202 21.67 21.41 12.70
N LYS A 203 21.71 20.68 13.82
CA LYS A 203 22.93 20.40 14.59
C LYS A 203 23.88 19.48 13.81
N GLU A 204 23.37 18.47 13.14
CA GLU A 204 24.15 17.53 12.33
C GLU A 204 24.78 18.22 11.10
N ASN A 205 24.02 19.06 10.40
CA ASN A 205 24.49 19.81 9.24
C ASN A 205 25.59 20.83 9.62
N LYS A 206 25.46 21.50 10.78
CA LYS A 206 26.51 22.38 11.31
C LYS A 206 27.81 21.64 11.65
N LYS A 207 27.75 20.39 12.10
CA LYS A 207 28.93 19.56 12.37
C LYS A 207 29.62 19.14 11.06
N LYS A 208 28.85 18.75 10.05
CA LYS A 208 29.36 18.37 8.71
C LYS A 208 30.10 19.53 8.04
N THR A 209 29.61 20.77 8.17
CA THR A 209 30.25 21.97 7.61
C THR A 209 31.52 22.39 8.35
N LYS A 210 31.62 22.16 9.66
CA LYS A 210 32.83 22.45 10.44
C LYS A 210 33.95 21.42 10.29
N GLY A 211 33.63 20.17 9.98
CA GLY A 211 34.57 19.09 9.75
C GLY A 211 35.20 19.07 8.35
N LYS A 212 34.72 19.92 7.42
CA LYS A 212 35.27 20.08 6.06
C LYS A 212 36.21 21.29 5.90
N LYS A 213 36.49 22.01 7.00
CA LYS A 213 37.49 23.07 7.10
C LYS A 213 38.71 22.58 7.87
#